data_89d31deb44f4c83bf71802a3cd421180
#
_entry.id   89d31deb44f4c83bf71802a3cd421180
#
_cell.length_a   1.000
_cell.length_b   1.000
_cell.length_c   1.000
_cell.angle_alpha   90.00
_cell.angle_beta   90.00
_cell.angle_gamma   90.00
#
_symmetry.space_group_name_H-M   'P 1'
#
loop_
_entity.id
_entity.type
_entity.pdbx_description
1 polymer ?
#
loop_
_entity_poly.entity_id
_entity_poly.type
_entity_poly.pdbx_seq_one_letter_code
_entity_poly.pdbx_strand_id
1 'polypeptide(L)'
;LSRDFTLRTASGKELAFHIKRLVSLTDKNLAAISYSVNALNFSGPIRILTAIDGDVTNMVAEDDPRVGAGFSGRVLTVTGKSAEGTSLRMSSRTKNTRFTVACAAEHTCTPAEGCKVSPVIEDTLCGLSLEVELTQGTAFTLEKFIGYADDRFCSTQEAVDTAEAAAVRGAKK
;
A
#
# COMPACT_ATOMS: atom_id res chain seq x y z
N LEU A 1 -11.22 -9.93 -2.42
CA LEU A 1 -10.32 -10.79 -3.19
C LEU A 1 -9.35 -11.49 -2.23
N SER A 2 -9.21 -12.81 -2.35
CA SER A 2 -8.21 -13.62 -1.62
C SER A 2 -7.27 -14.31 -2.60
N ARG A 3 -6.02 -14.46 -2.21
CA ARG A 3 -5.00 -15.17 -2.99
C ARG A 3 -4.09 -15.95 -2.06
N ASP A 4 -3.92 -17.24 -2.32
CA ASP A 4 -3.04 -18.16 -1.61
C ASP A 4 -2.03 -18.73 -2.57
N PHE A 5 -0.75 -18.76 -2.19
CA PHE A 5 0.32 -19.37 -2.99
C PHE A 5 1.54 -19.68 -2.13
N THR A 6 2.40 -20.55 -2.66
CA THR A 6 3.71 -20.85 -2.08
C THR A 6 4.80 -20.38 -3.03
N LEU A 7 5.81 -19.72 -2.48
CA LEU A 7 7.01 -19.29 -3.18
C LEU A 7 8.19 -20.17 -2.71
N ARG A 8 8.95 -20.69 -3.66
CA ARG A 8 10.24 -21.32 -3.40
C ARG A 8 11.36 -20.46 -3.97
N THR A 9 12.30 -20.08 -3.12
CA THR A 9 13.48 -19.30 -3.53
C THR A 9 14.50 -20.20 -4.21
N ALA A 10 15.47 -19.56 -4.93
CA ALA A 10 16.59 -20.29 -5.53
C ALA A 10 17.45 -21.08 -4.50
N SER A 11 17.48 -20.62 -3.24
CA SER A 11 18.15 -21.32 -2.14
C SER A 11 17.33 -22.45 -1.50
N GLY A 12 16.14 -22.76 -2.03
CA GLY A 12 15.25 -23.82 -1.55
C GLY A 12 14.39 -23.44 -0.34
N LYS A 13 14.43 -22.19 0.13
CA LYS A 13 13.53 -21.71 1.19
C LYS A 13 12.11 -21.60 0.64
N GLU A 14 11.12 -22.02 1.43
CA GLU A 14 9.71 -22.03 1.06
C GLU A 14 8.90 -21.14 1.98
N LEU A 15 8.06 -20.30 1.37
CA LEU A 15 7.17 -19.33 2.03
C LEU A 15 5.74 -19.55 1.54
N ALA A 16 4.80 -19.70 2.46
CA ALA A 16 3.37 -19.67 2.14
C ALA A 16 2.84 -18.26 2.37
N PHE A 17 2.04 -17.78 1.41
CA PHE A 17 1.42 -16.46 1.45
C PHE A 17 -0.11 -16.59 1.45
N HIS A 18 -0.75 -15.80 2.30
CA HIS A 18 -2.19 -15.58 2.30
C HIS A 18 -2.46 -14.08 2.24
N ILE A 19 -3.03 -13.62 1.13
CA ILE A 19 -3.26 -12.20 0.88
C ILE A 19 -4.75 -11.96 0.70
N LYS A 20 -5.32 -11.05 1.52
CA LYS A 20 -6.70 -10.56 1.36
C LYS A 20 -6.69 -9.09 0.99
N ARG A 21 -7.58 -8.70 0.08
CA ARG A 21 -7.81 -7.30 -0.30
C ARG A 21 -9.30 -7.00 -0.20
N LEU A 22 -9.61 -5.89 0.43
CA LEU A 22 -10.96 -5.40 0.63
C LEU A 22 -11.03 -3.92 0.23
N VAL A 23 -12.07 -3.56 -0.50
CA VAL A 23 -12.52 -2.16 -0.65
C VAL A 23 -13.84 -2.05 0.11
N SER A 24 -13.94 -1.07 1.01
CA SER A 24 -15.13 -0.88 1.81
C SER A 24 -16.30 -0.40 0.94
N LEU A 25 -17.47 -1.01 1.12
CA LEU A 25 -18.72 -0.56 0.47
C LEU A 25 -19.47 0.49 1.32
N THR A 26 -19.14 0.59 2.60
CA THR A 26 -19.78 1.52 3.55
C THR A 26 -18.97 2.77 3.80
N ASP A 27 -17.64 2.68 3.68
CA ASP A 27 -16.72 3.83 3.75
C ASP A 27 -15.99 3.97 2.41
N LYS A 28 -16.47 4.87 1.56
CA LYS A 28 -15.94 5.10 0.20
C LYS A 28 -14.45 5.49 0.15
N ASN A 29 -13.91 5.91 1.28
CA ASN A 29 -12.53 6.37 1.40
C ASN A 29 -11.59 5.28 1.94
N LEU A 30 -12.07 4.06 2.25
CA LEU A 30 -11.30 3.02 2.93
C LEU A 30 -11.13 1.76 2.09
N ALA A 31 -9.90 1.30 2.02
CA ALA A 31 -9.52 -0.04 1.55
C ALA A 31 -8.56 -0.70 2.56
N ALA A 32 -8.43 -2.02 2.51
CA ALA A 32 -7.51 -2.76 3.37
C ALA A 32 -6.86 -3.92 2.63
N ILE A 33 -5.63 -4.21 3.04
CA ILE A 33 -4.87 -5.38 2.60
C ILE A 33 -4.35 -6.10 3.83
N SER A 34 -4.66 -7.39 3.97
CA SER A 34 -4.02 -8.28 4.92
C SER A 34 -3.02 -9.16 4.16
N TYR A 35 -1.78 -9.17 4.59
CA TYR A 35 -0.67 -9.88 3.98
C TYR A 35 -0.03 -10.78 5.04
N SER A 36 -0.29 -12.08 4.96
CA SER A 36 0.28 -13.06 5.87
C SER A 36 1.33 -13.90 5.17
N VAL A 37 2.47 -14.11 5.82
CA VAL A 37 3.58 -14.93 5.35
C VAL A 37 4.00 -15.91 6.41
N ASN A 38 4.24 -17.17 6.01
CA ASN A 38 4.69 -18.25 6.87
C ASN A 38 5.92 -18.95 6.26
N ALA A 39 6.99 -19.09 7.03
CA ALA A 39 8.16 -19.87 6.62
C ALA A 39 7.89 -21.38 6.82
N LEU A 40 7.92 -22.15 5.72
CA LEU A 40 7.55 -23.57 5.75
C LEU A 40 8.71 -24.49 6.16
N ASN A 41 9.94 -24.16 5.76
CA ASN A 41 11.10 -25.03 5.93
C ASN A 41 12.37 -24.33 6.43
N PHE A 42 12.25 -23.12 6.96
CA PHE A 42 13.38 -22.38 7.52
C PHE A 42 12.93 -21.43 8.64
N SER A 43 13.90 -20.98 9.44
CA SER A 43 13.77 -19.80 10.31
C SER A 43 14.82 -18.78 9.89
N GLY A 44 14.55 -17.50 10.04
CA GLY A 44 15.49 -16.43 9.73
C GLY A 44 14.82 -15.15 9.25
N PRO A 45 15.62 -14.12 8.92
CA PRO A 45 15.12 -12.82 8.58
C PRO A 45 14.45 -12.79 7.21
N ILE A 46 13.36 -12.01 7.15
CA ILE A 46 12.74 -11.53 5.92
C ILE A 46 12.62 -10.01 5.95
N ARG A 47 12.58 -9.42 4.78
CA ARG A 47 12.28 -8.00 4.60
C ARG A 47 11.03 -7.85 3.74
N ILE A 48 10.06 -7.08 4.25
CA ILE A 48 8.83 -6.72 3.55
C ILE A 48 8.88 -5.23 3.26
N LEU A 49 8.68 -4.85 2.00
CA LEU A 49 8.49 -3.46 1.58
C LEU A 49 7.00 -3.23 1.35
N THR A 50 6.42 -2.29 2.07
CA THR A 50 5.08 -1.76 1.80
C THR A 50 5.20 -0.30 1.39
N ALA A 51 4.51 0.10 0.32
CA ALA A 51 4.67 1.45 -0.21
C ALA A 51 3.38 2.00 -0.83
N ILE A 52 3.35 3.31 -0.99
CA ILE A 52 2.52 4.05 -1.93
C ILE A 52 3.46 4.48 -3.05
N ASP A 53 3.17 4.05 -4.27
CA ASP A 53 3.95 4.40 -5.45
C ASP A 53 3.17 5.42 -6.28
N GLY A 54 3.77 6.57 -6.51
CA GLY A 54 3.22 7.65 -7.34
C GLY A 54 3.63 7.56 -8.81
N ASP A 55 4.49 6.61 -9.18
CA ASP A 55 4.87 6.35 -10.57
C ASP A 55 3.84 5.47 -11.28
N VAL A 56 2.62 5.99 -11.41
CA VAL A 56 1.51 5.28 -12.04
C VAL A 56 1.27 5.83 -13.43
N THR A 57 1.27 4.93 -14.41
CA THR A 57 0.86 5.21 -15.78
C THR A 57 -0.48 4.55 -16.08
N ASN A 58 -1.30 5.16 -16.94
CA ASN A 58 -2.50 4.51 -17.42
C ASN A 58 -2.13 3.32 -18.30
N MET A 59 -2.86 2.21 -18.17
CA MET A 59 -2.79 1.14 -19.16
C MET A 59 -3.31 1.68 -20.49
N VAL A 60 -2.46 1.65 -21.50
CA VAL A 60 -2.85 1.90 -22.88
C VAL A 60 -3.28 0.56 -23.48
N ALA A 61 -4.56 0.38 -23.74
CA ALA A 61 -5.04 -0.75 -24.54
C ALA A 61 -5.06 -0.30 -25.99
N GLU A 62 -4.07 -0.70 -26.78
CA GLU A 62 -3.95 -0.32 -28.20
C GLU A 62 -5.10 -0.87 -29.06
N ASP A 63 -5.76 -1.96 -28.62
CA ASP A 63 -6.77 -2.69 -29.40
C ASP A 63 -8.18 -2.66 -28.80
N ASP A 64 -8.44 -1.93 -27.72
CA ASP A 64 -9.79 -1.86 -27.13
C ASP A 64 -10.45 -0.50 -27.42
N PRO A 65 -11.43 -0.45 -28.35
CA PRO A 65 -12.10 0.81 -28.72
C PRO A 65 -12.94 1.43 -27.60
N ARG A 66 -13.14 0.71 -26.48
CA ARG A 66 -13.84 1.20 -25.29
C ARG A 66 -12.92 2.00 -24.36
N VAL A 67 -11.62 1.83 -24.52
CA VAL A 67 -10.62 2.66 -23.85
C VAL A 67 -10.42 3.88 -24.72
N GLY A 68 -11.01 5.00 -24.34
CA GLY A 68 -10.87 6.27 -25.05
C GLY A 68 -9.39 6.64 -25.27
N ALA A 69 -9.12 7.60 -26.14
CA ALA A 69 -7.78 8.05 -26.54
C ALA A 69 -6.85 8.14 -25.32
N GLY A 70 -5.95 7.17 -25.20
CA GLY A 70 -5.15 6.97 -23.99
C GLY A 70 -4.18 8.13 -23.79
N PHE A 71 -4.18 8.68 -22.59
CA PHE A 71 -3.06 9.48 -22.15
C PHE A 71 -1.87 8.53 -21.97
N SER A 72 -0.88 8.62 -22.84
CA SER A 72 0.39 7.94 -22.64
C SER A 72 1.21 8.67 -21.58
N GLY A 73 1.80 7.92 -20.65
CA GLY A 73 2.70 8.43 -19.64
C GLY A 73 2.07 8.73 -18.26
N ARG A 74 2.84 9.39 -17.42
CA ARG A 74 2.44 9.73 -16.04
C ARG A 74 1.39 10.83 -16.04
N VAL A 75 0.23 10.55 -15.46
CA VAL A 75 -0.89 11.51 -15.32
C VAL A 75 -0.86 12.23 -13.97
N LEU A 76 -0.12 11.69 -13.00
CA LEU A 76 0.06 12.24 -11.67
C LEU A 76 1.47 12.78 -11.47
N THR A 77 1.58 13.84 -10.66
CA THR A 77 2.85 14.37 -10.15
C THR A 77 2.79 14.35 -8.64
N VAL A 78 3.72 13.66 -7.99
CA VAL A 78 3.83 13.64 -6.52
C VAL A 78 4.14 15.05 -6.03
N THR A 79 3.33 15.56 -5.09
CA THR A 79 3.44 16.91 -4.53
C THR A 79 3.84 16.92 -3.07
N GLY A 80 3.64 15.81 -2.37
CA GLY A 80 4.04 15.65 -0.98
C GLY A 80 4.09 14.18 -0.59
N LYS A 81 4.98 13.83 0.33
CA LYS A 81 5.09 12.47 0.88
C LYS A 81 5.75 12.50 2.26
N SER A 82 5.31 11.62 3.16
CA SER A 82 5.91 11.38 4.46
C SER A 82 5.72 9.96 4.92
N ALA A 83 6.66 9.47 5.72
CA ALA A 83 6.61 8.18 6.38
C ALA A 83 7.05 8.37 7.83
N GLU A 84 6.16 8.08 8.78
CA GLU A 84 6.40 8.21 10.22
C GLU A 84 5.83 7.01 10.97
N GLY A 85 6.67 6.33 11.76
CA GLY A 85 6.25 5.13 12.48
C GLY A 85 5.69 4.08 11.54
N THR A 86 4.39 3.79 11.65
CA THR A 86 3.65 2.86 10.79
C THR A 86 2.78 3.55 9.74
N SER A 87 2.86 4.87 9.65
CA SER A 87 2.01 5.71 8.80
C SER A 87 2.73 6.14 7.53
N LEU A 88 2.04 6.07 6.40
CA LEU A 88 2.48 6.63 5.11
C LEU A 88 1.47 7.66 4.62
N ARG A 89 1.96 8.71 3.99
CA ARG A 89 1.15 9.75 3.34
C ARG A 89 1.75 10.12 2.01
N MET A 90 0.90 10.31 1.02
CA MET A 90 1.29 10.82 -0.30
C MET A 90 0.18 11.68 -0.87
N SER A 91 0.54 12.84 -1.40
CA SER A 91 -0.33 13.65 -2.24
C SER A 91 0.23 13.73 -3.65
N SER A 92 -0.65 13.67 -4.63
CA SER A 92 -0.30 13.78 -6.04
C SER A 92 -1.29 14.68 -6.76
N ARG A 93 -0.83 15.42 -7.74
CA ARG A 93 -1.66 16.32 -8.54
C ARG A 93 -1.79 15.81 -9.96
N THR A 94 -3.01 15.81 -10.49
CA THR A 94 -3.26 15.49 -11.90
C THR A 94 -2.69 16.59 -12.79
N LYS A 95 -2.06 16.22 -13.91
CA LYS A 95 -1.38 17.18 -14.80
C LYS A 95 -2.34 18.15 -15.47
N ASN A 96 -3.47 17.65 -15.97
CA ASN A 96 -4.39 18.46 -16.78
C ASN A 96 -5.46 19.15 -15.92
N THR A 97 -6.16 18.40 -15.10
CA THR A 97 -7.31 18.91 -14.30
C THR A 97 -6.88 19.59 -13.00
N ARG A 98 -5.60 19.43 -12.60
CA ARG A 98 -5.01 20.02 -11.40
C ARG A 98 -5.63 19.59 -10.08
N PHE A 99 -6.44 18.55 -10.06
CA PHE A 99 -6.94 17.97 -8.81
C PHE A 99 -5.82 17.30 -8.03
N THR A 100 -5.88 17.43 -6.72
CA THR A 100 -5.03 16.71 -5.81
C THR A 100 -5.72 15.43 -5.38
N VAL A 101 -4.96 14.34 -5.38
CA VAL A 101 -5.35 13.06 -4.83
C VAL A 101 -4.47 12.79 -3.61
N ALA A 102 -5.10 12.52 -2.48
CA ALA A 102 -4.44 12.16 -1.24
C ALA A 102 -4.59 10.65 -0.98
N CYS A 103 -3.49 10.01 -0.62
CA CYS A 103 -3.45 8.62 -0.19
C CYS A 103 -2.71 8.53 1.13
N ALA A 104 -3.30 7.87 2.13
CA ALA A 104 -2.67 7.58 3.41
C ALA A 104 -2.73 6.08 3.67
N ALA A 105 -1.79 5.55 4.43
CA ALA A 105 -1.83 4.16 4.86
C ALA A 105 -1.35 4.04 6.31
N GLU A 106 -2.11 3.30 7.11
CA GLU A 106 -1.74 2.86 8.44
C GLU A 106 -1.45 1.36 8.40
N HIS A 107 -0.45 0.93 9.20
CA HIS A 107 -0.05 -0.47 9.24
C HIS A 107 -0.08 -1.02 10.66
N THR A 108 -0.51 -2.28 10.76
CA THR A 108 -0.39 -3.08 11.98
C THR A 108 0.35 -4.38 11.67
N CYS A 109 1.11 -4.88 12.63
CA CYS A 109 1.89 -6.11 12.51
C CYS A 109 1.48 -7.10 13.59
N THR A 110 1.40 -8.39 13.24
CA THR A 110 1.13 -9.47 14.19
C THR A 110 2.11 -10.63 13.92
N PRO A 111 2.98 -10.99 14.86
CA PRO A 111 3.25 -10.29 16.13
C PRO A 111 3.88 -8.90 15.89
N ALA A 112 3.62 -7.96 16.78
CA ALA A 112 4.23 -6.63 16.72
C ALA A 112 5.68 -6.62 17.22
N GLU A 113 5.98 -7.53 18.17
CA GLU A 113 7.32 -7.67 18.73
C GLU A 113 8.31 -8.21 17.69
N GLY A 114 9.52 -7.64 17.70
CA GLY A 114 10.60 -8.07 16.79
C GLY A 114 10.49 -7.53 15.37
N CYS A 115 9.46 -6.75 15.03
CA CYS A 115 9.36 -6.08 13.75
C CYS A 115 10.08 -4.73 13.80
N LYS A 116 11.16 -4.58 13.02
CA LYS A 116 11.86 -3.31 12.85
C LYS A 116 11.31 -2.59 11.63
N VAL A 117 10.82 -1.37 11.84
CA VAL A 117 10.23 -0.54 10.79
C VAL A 117 11.17 0.62 10.48
N SER A 118 11.44 0.85 9.20
CA SER A 118 12.26 1.95 8.71
C SER A 118 11.59 2.62 7.51
N PRO A 119 11.60 3.96 7.41
CA PRO A 119 11.06 4.66 6.26
C PRO A 119 11.90 4.43 5.01
N VAL A 120 11.22 4.36 3.85
CA VAL A 120 11.84 4.30 2.53
C VAL A 120 11.18 5.40 1.68
N ILE A 121 11.93 6.46 1.40
CA ILE A 121 11.44 7.60 0.61
C ILE A 121 12.34 7.75 -0.61
N GLU A 122 11.76 7.52 -1.79
CA GLU A 122 12.39 7.72 -3.08
C GLU A 122 11.65 8.80 -3.86
N ASP A 123 12.05 9.09 -5.09
CA ASP A 123 11.47 10.20 -5.88
C ASP A 123 9.93 10.14 -5.96
N THR A 124 9.37 9.01 -6.36
CA THR A 124 7.92 8.80 -6.48
C THR A 124 7.35 7.81 -5.48
N LEU A 125 8.18 7.21 -4.63
CA LEU A 125 7.78 6.17 -3.69
C LEU A 125 7.85 6.66 -2.25
N CYS A 126 6.81 6.33 -1.49
CA CYS A 126 6.75 6.50 -0.04
C CYS A 126 6.42 5.14 0.59
N GLY A 127 7.33 4.60 1.37
CA GLY A 127 7.21 3.24 1.89
C GLY A 127 7.80 3.04 3.28
N LEU A 128 7.58 1.83 3.79
CA LEU A 128 8.19 1.28 5.00
C LEU A 128 8.87 -0.05 4.65
N SER A 129 10.10 -0.20 5.10
CA SER A 129 10.80 -1.48 5.13
C SER A 129 10.61 -2.11 6.50
N LEU A 130 10.04 -3.31 6.53
CA LEU A 130 9.85 -4.09 7.74
C LEU A 130 10.85 -5.25 7.74
N GLU A 131 11.69 -5.33 8.75
CA GLU A 131 12.56 -6.48 9.00
C GLU A 131 11.98 -7.34 10.11
N VAL A 132 11.76 -8.61 9.82
CA VAL A 132 11.09 -9.57 10.69
C VAL A 132 11.88 -10.86 10.73
N GLU A 133 12.06 -11.41 11.93
CA GLU A 133 12.63 -12.74 12.14
C GLU A 133 11.50 -13.77 12.13
N LEU A 134 11.42 -14.58 11.08
CA LEU A 134 10.44 -15.67 11.00
C LEU A 134 10.95 -16.90 11.71
N THR A 135 10.06 -17.53 12.49
CA THR A 135 10.26 -18.88 12.99
C THR A 135 9.48 -19.85 12.10
N GLN A 136 10.11 -20.98 11.73
CA GLN A 136 9.47 -22.01 10.91
C GLN A 136 8.10 -22.41 11.49
N GLY A 137 7.08 -22.44 10.63
CA GLY A 137 5.72 -22.82 10.99
C GLY A 137 4.90 -21.70 11.65
N THR A 138 5.49 -20.53 11.94
CA THR A 138 4.76 -19.38 12.48
C THR A 138 4.50 -18.33 11.39
N ALA A 139 3.33 -17.71 11.45
CA ALA A 139 2.95 -16.67 10.49
C ALA A 139 3.26 -15.27 11.04
N PHE A 140 3.73 -14.40 10.16
CA PHE A 140 3.74 -12.96 10.36
C PHE A 140 2.67 -12.33 9.46
N THR A 141 1.87 -11.42 10.01
CA THR A 141 0.82 -10.72 9.28
C THR A 141 1.05 -9.22 9.33
N LEU A 142 1.06 -8.61 8.16
CA LEU A 142 1.02 -7.16 7.96
C LEU A 142 -0.37 -6.79 7.47
N GLU A 143 -1.05 -5.92 8.18
CA GLU A 143 -2.29 -5.30 7.73
C GLU A 143 -2.02 -3.86 7.33
N LYS A 144 -2.53 -3.47 6.18
CA LYS A 144 -2.43 -2.13 5.62
C LYS A 144 -3.83 -1.58 5.40
N PHE A 145 -4.15 -0.49 6.08
CA PHE A 145 -5.42 0.24 5.94
C PHE A 145 -5.15 1.49 5.14
N ILE A 146 -5.86 1.63 4.02
CA ILE A 146 -5.58 2.64 3.01
C ILE A 146 -6.74 3.62 2.97
N GLY A 147 -6.43 4.88 3.24
CA GLY A 147 -7.36 5.99 3.04
C GLY A 147 -7.10 6.70 1.72
N TYR A 148 -8.16 7.09 1.03
CA TYR A 148 -8.09 7.75 -0.26
C TYR A 148 -9.12 8.86 -0.39
N ALA A 149 -8.71 10.06 -0.85
CA ALA A 149 -9.59 11.19 -1.08
C ALA A 149 -9.04 12.11 -2.17
N ASP A 150 -9.87 13.00 -2.69
CA ASP A 150 -9.50 14.03 -3.66
C ASP A 150 -10.15 15.40 -3.33
N ASP A 151 -9.59 16.47 -3.90
CA ASP A 151 -9.99 17.84 -3.62
C ASP A 151 -10.97 18.43 -4.66
N ARG A 152 -11.72 17.59 -5.39
CA ARG A 152 -12.69 18.08 -6.38
C ARG A 152 -13.84 18.87 -5.77
N PHE A 153 -14.19 18.61 -4.50
CA PHE A 153 -15.32 19.24 -3.81
C PHE A 153 -14.95 19.77 -2.41
N CYS A 154 -13.67 19.87 -2.11
CA CYS A 154 -13.15 20.37 -0.83
C CYS A 154 -11.76 20.97 -1.03
N SER A 155 -11.17 21.54 0.01
CA SER A 155 -9.78 22.00 -0.04
C SER A 155 -8.79 20.81 -0.11
N THR A 156 -7.59 21.06 -0.62
CA THR A 156 -6.51 20.08 -0.63
C THR A 156 -6.22 19.55 0.78
N GLN A 157 -6.24 20.40 1.81
CA GLN A 157 -6.01 19.99 3.18
C GLN A 157 -7.12 19.06 3.70
N GLU A 158 -8.38 19.37 3.42
CA GLU A 158 -9.50 18.50 3.80
C GLU A 158 -9.44 17.12 3.11
N ALA A 159 -8.96 17.07 1.87
CA ALA A 159 -8.74 15.79 1.18
C ALA A 159 -7.64 14.97 1.87
N VAL A 160 -6.53 15.60 2.25
CA VAL A 160 -5.46 14.95 3.01
C VAL A 160 -5.97 14.43 4.35
N ASP A 161 -6.64 15.29 5.13
CA ASP A 161 -7.20 14.91 6.45
C ASP A 161 -8.23 13.78 6.33
N THR A 162 -9.02 13.77 5.27
CA THR A 162 -10.02 12.72 4.99
C THR A 162 -9.34 11.37 4.72
N ALA A 163 -8.29 11.36 3.90
CA ALA A 163 -7.54 10.14 3.61
C ALA A 163 -6.87 9.59 4.88
N GLU A 164 -6.21 10.45 5.67
CA GLU A 164 -5.59 10.06 6.93
C GLU A 164 -6.61 9.50 7.92
N ALA A 165 -7.72 10.22 8.13
CA ALA A 165 -8.76 9.78 9.04
C ALA A 165 -9.37 8.43 8.63
N ALA A 166 -9.51 8.16 7.33
CA ALA A 166 -10.01 6.87 6.83
C ALA A 166 -9.03 5.72 7.16
N ALA A 167 -7.73 5.91 6.91
CA ALA A 167 -6.71 4.90 7.23
C ALA A 167 -6.67 4.61 8.74
N VAL A 168 -6.64 5.64 9.57
CA VAL A 168 -6.66 5.52 11.05
C VAL A 168 -7.92 4.82 11.56
N ARG A 169 -9.09 5.12 10.99
CA ARG A 169 -10.35 4.42 11.36
C ARG A 169 -10.30 2.95 11.01
N GLY A 170 -9.71 2.61 9.85
CA GLY A 170 -9.51 1.22 9.44
C GLY A 170 -8.66 0.44 10.43
N ALA A 171 -7.55 1.02 10.88
CA ALA A 171 -6.61 0.38 11.80
C ALA A 171 -7.15 0.17 13.24
N LYS A 172 -8.25 0.83 13.60
CA LYS A 172 -8.89 0.72 14.93
C LYS A 172 -10.01 -0.32 15.01
N LYS A 173 -10.38 -0.93 13.88
CA LYS A 173 -11.45 -1.97 13.81
C LYS A 173 -10.86 -3.37 13.88
#